data_ced6e13e5ec274a4b10e06fea1862224
#
_entry.id   ced6e13e5ec274a4b10e06fea1862224
#
_cell.length_a   1.000
_cell.length_b   1.000
_cell.length_c   1.000
_cell.angle_alpha   90.00
_cell.angle_beta   90.00
_cell.angle_gamma   90.00
#
_symmetry.space_group_name_H-M   'P 1'
#
loop_
_entity.id
_entity.type
_entity.pdbx_description
1 polymer ?
#
loop_
_entity_poly.entity_id
_entity_poly.type
_entity_poly.pdbx_seq_one_letter_code
_entity_poly.pdbx_strand_id
1 'polypeptide(L)'
;MEARRTERLLLRTWRPSDREPFARMNADPEVMRHFPAPLDRAGSDALADRIEAHFAAHGFGLWAVEVVGGAPFVGFVGLQVVPFEAPFTPAVEIGWRLAASAWGRGYATEAAREAVRI
;
A
#
# COMPACT_ATOMS: atom_id res chain seq x y z
N MET A 1 4.14 11.77 -10.96
CA MET A 1 2.80 11.36 -10.47
C MET A 1 2.44 12.17 -9.24
N GLU A 2 1.27 12.75 -9.24
CA GLU A 2 0.85 13.64 -8.15
C GLU A 2 0.34 12.86 -6.95
N ALA A 3 0.65 13.36 -5.75
CA ALA A 3 0.06 12.85 -4.52
C ALA A 3 -1.42 13.23 -4.47
N ARG A 4 -2.22 12.42 -3.78
CA ARG A 4 -3.65 12.67 -3.61
C ARG A 4 -3.96 12.88 -2.14
N ARG A 5 -4.58 14.01 -1.83
CA ARG A 5 -4.94 14.39 -0.47
C ARG A 5 -6.39 14.06 -0.19
N THR A 6 -6.64 13.37 0.93
CA THR A 6 -7.99 13.23 1.49
C THR A 6 -8.09 14.12 2.73
N GLU A 7 -9.18 14.02 3.48
CA GLU A 7 -9.34 14.82 4.70
C GLU A 7 -8.21 14.58 5.71
N ARG A 8 -7.84 13.32 5.92
CA ARG A 8 -6.84 12.95 6.95
C ARG A 8 -5.57 12.34 6.40
N LEU A 9 -5.55 11.98 5.11
CA LEU A 9 -4.49 11.17 4.52
C LEU A 9 -3.86 11.83 3.33
N LEU A 10 -2.61 11.46 3.06
CA LEU A 10 -1.92 11.76 1.83
C LEU A 10 -1.50 10.44 1.19
N LEU A 11 -2.00 10.17 -0.01
CA LEU A 11 -1.60 9.03 -0.84
C LEU A 11 -0.50 9.53 -1.77
N ARG A 12 0.68 9.00 -1.63
CA ARG A 12 1.86 9.50 -2.34
C ARG A 12 2.72 8.38 -2.87
N THR A 13 3.69 8.73 -3.72
CA THR A 13 4.68 7.77 -4.17
C THR A 13 5.62 7.43 -3.01
N TRP A 14 6.24 6.26 -3.10
CA TRP A 14 7.10 5.73 -2.05
C TRP A 14 8.40 6.52 -1.94
N ARG A 15 8.89 6.64 -0.70
CA ARG A 15 10.18 7.26 -0.37
C ARG A 15 11.10 6.19 0.22
N PRO A 16 12.42 6.37 0.13
CA PRO A 16 13.35 5.42 0.79
C PRO A 16 13.08 5.26 2.28
N SER A 17 12.65 6.32 2.96
CA SER A 17 12.32 6.29 4.39
C SER A 17 11.10 5.44 4.73
N ASP A 18 10.29 5.05 3.76
CA ASP A 18 9.12 4.20 3.99
C ASP A 18 9.49 2.75 4.22
N ARG A 19 10.65 2.32 3.75
CA ARG A 19 11.03 0.90 3.75
C ARG A 19 11.20 0.31 5.14
N GLU A 20 11.69 1.09 6.09
CA GLU A 20 11.83 0.62 7.46
C GLU A 20 10.49 0.40 8.17
N PRO A 21 9.57 1.39 8.21
CA PRO A 21 8.24 1.14 8.80
C PRO A 21 7.46 0.08 8.03
N PHE A 22 7.65 -0.03 6.72
CA PHE A 22 7.02 -1.08 5.93
C PHE A 22 7.53 -2.46 6.35
N ALA A 23 8.83 -2.61 6.56
CA ALA A 23 9.40 -3.86 7.02
C ALA A 23 8.88 -4.25 8.40
N ARG A 24 8.76 -3.29 9.32
CA ARG A 24 8.18 -3.55 10.65
C ARG A 24 6.74 -4.03 10.55
N MET A 25 5.96 -3.40 9.68
CA MET A 25 4.57 -3.77 9.44
C MET A 25 4.46 -5.19 8.88
N ASN A 26 5.28 -5.52 7.89
CA ASN A 26 5.25 -6.83 7.24
C ASN A 26 5.82 -7.95 8.12
N ALA A 27 6.57 -7.62 9.16
CA ALA A 27 7.05 -8.57 10.16
C ALA A 27 6.05 -8.79 11.30
N ASP A 28 5.03 -7.95 11.41
CA ASP A 28 4.02 -8.04 12.47
C ASP A 28 3.08 -9.22 12.20
N PRO A 29 3.03 -10.24 13.07
CA PRO A 29 2.14 -11.38 12.88
C PRO A 29 0.67 -11.00 12.82
N GLU A 30 0.25 -9.95 13.52
CA GLU A 30 -1.13 -9.49 13.51
C GLU A 30 -1.52 -8.93 12.14
N VAL A 31 -0.66 -8.11 11.55
CA VAL A 31 -0.87 -7.57 10.19
C VAL A 31 -0.90 -8.70 9.17
N MET A 32 -0.02 -9.67 9.32
CA MET A 32 0.20 -10.72 8.33
C MET A 32 -0.53 -12.03 8.62
N ARG A 33 -1.45 -12.06 9.57
CA ARG A 33 -2.10 -13.32 10.01
C ARG A 33 -2.89 -14.05 8.93
N HIS A 34 -3.36 -13.36 7.90
CA HIS A 34 -4.07 -13.97 6.78
C HIS A 34 -3.18 -14.30 5.59
N PHE A 35 -1.89 -14.11 5.74
CA PHE A 35 -0.87 -14.46 4.73
C PHE A 35 -0.10 -15.69 5.20
N PRO A 36 0.60 -16.40 4.29
CA PRO A 36 1.33 -17.61 4.68
C PRO A 36 2.34 -17.41 5.80
N ALA A 37 3.02 -16.26 5.83
CA ALA A 37 4.01 -15.91 6.85
C ALA A 37 4.30 -14.42 6.84
N PRO A 38 4.79 -13.85 7.96
CA PRO A 38 5.38 -12.51 7.94
C PRO A 38 6.59 -12.46 7.00
N LEU A 39 6.95 -11.27 6.55
CA LEU A 39 8.10 -11.06 5.68
C LEU A 39 9.30 -10.59 6.50
N ASP A 40 10.49 -11.07 6.13
CA ASP A 40 11.73 -10.48 6.61
C ASP A 40 12.05 -9.20 5.85
N ARG A 41 13.16 -8.54 6.19
CA ARG A 41 13.52 -7.26 5.55
C ARG A 41 13.71 -7.42 4.05
N ALA A 42 14.37 -8.49 3.62
CA ALA A 42 14.62 -8.74 2.20
C ALA A 42 13.30 -8.94 1.45
N GLY A 43 12.36 -9.70 2.02
CA GLY A 43 11.03 -9.89 1.43
C GLY A 43 10.21 -8.61 1.36
N SER A 44 10.28 -7.79 2.41
CA SER A 44 9.61 -6.50 2.45
C SER A 44 10.17 -5.54 1.40
N ASP A 45 11.50 -5.45 1.28
CA ASP A 45 12.13 -4.58 0.29
C ASP A 45 11.84 -5.05 -1.13
N ALA A 46 11.80 -6.37 -1.37
CA ALA A 46 11.43 -6.90 -2.68
C ALA A 46 9.99 -6.53 -3.05
N LEU A 47 9.08 -6.55 -2.09
CA LEU A 47 7.70 -6.11 -2.32
C LEU A 47 7.65 -4.62 -2.64
N ALA A 48 8.39 -3.78 -1.91
CA ALA A 48 8.47 -2.35 -2.20
C ALA A 48 9.01 -2.09 -3.61
N ASP A 49 10.03 -2.85 -4.02
CA ASP A 49 10.58 -2.74 -5.38
C ASP A 49 9.53 -3.06 -6.44
N ARG A 50 8.73 -4.11 -6.21
CA ARG A 50 7.65 -4.48 -7.14
C ARG A 50 6.58 -3.40 -7.21
N ILE A 51 6.23 -2.81 -6.08
CA ILE A 51 5.25 -1.72 -6.03
C ILE A 51 5.75 -0.50 -6.81
N GLU A 52 7.00 -0.12 -6.63
CA GLU A 52 7.58 1.00 -7.37
C GLU A 52 7.68 0.70 -8.87
N ALA A 53 8.05 -0.52 -9.23
CA ALA A 53 8.09 -0.94 -10.63
C ALA A 53 6.71 -0.90 -11.29
N HIS A 54 5.66 -1.25 -10.55
CA HIS A 54 4.29 -1.18 -11.05
C HIS A 54 3.89 0.27 -11.38
N PHE A 55 4.24 1.23 -10.51
CA PHE A 55 4.00 2.65 -10.81
C PHE A 55 4.73 3.08 -12.08
N ALA A 56 5.98 2.68 -12.24
CA ALA A 56 6.76 3.03 -13.42
C ALA A 56 6.15 2.44 -14.70
N ALA A 57 5.61 1.22 -14.62
CA ALA A 57 5.04 0.53 -15.78
C ALA A 57 3.63 1.02 -16.14
N HIS A 58 2.81 1.38 -15.16
CA HIS A 58 1.38 1.62 -15.37
C HIS A 58 0.90 3.04 -15.06
N GLY A 59 1.70 3.85 -14.39
CA GLY A 59 1.32 5.22 -14.02
C GLY A 59 0.36 5.30 -12.83
N PHE A 60 0.04 4.16 -12.22
CA PHE A 60 -0.75 4.05 -11.00
C PHE A 60 -0.26 2.83 -10.21
N GLY A 61 -0.76 2.64 -9.01
CA GLY A 61 -0.37 1.48 -8.21
C GLY A 61 -0.82 1.58 -6.76
N LEU A 62 -0.08 0.91 -5.89
CA LEU A 62 -0.31 0.92 -4.45
C LEU A 62 0.43 2.12 -3.84
N TRP A 63 -0.33 3.14 -3.45
CA TRP A 63 0.20 4.38 -2.88
C TRP A 63 0.69 4.15 -1.45
N ALA A 64 1.80 4.79 -1.10
CA ALA A 64 2.17 4.91 0.32
C ALA A 64 1.19 5.86 0.99
N VAL A 65 0.72 5.51 2.18
CA VAL A 65 -0.27 6.30 2.92
C VAL A 65 0.39 6.98 4.11
N GLU A 66 0.24 8.29 4.16
CA GLU A 66 0.69 9.14 5.25
C GLU A 66 -0.52 9.73 5.95
N VAL A 67 -0.50 9.79 7.29
CA VAL A 67 -1.53 10.48 8.06
C VAL A 67 -1.10 11.95 8.20
N VAL A 68 -1.91 12.86 7.68
CA VAL A 68 -1.59 14.29 7.72
C VAL A 68 -1.53 14.76 9.16
N GLY A 69 -0.39 15.34 9.55
CA GLY A 69 -0.16 15.75 10.92
C GLY A 69 0.16 14.60 11.88
N GLY A 70 0.36 13.40 11.38
CA GLY A 70 0.64 12.21 12.17
C GLY A 70 1.77 11.37 11.58
N ALA A 71 1.59 10.05 11.58
CA ALA A 71 2.62 9.12 11.12
C ALA A 71 2.93 9.32 9.64
N PRO A 72 4.21 9.38 9.25
CA PRO A 72 4.59 9.60 7.85
C PRO A 72 4.34 8.40 6.94
N PHE A 73 4.13 7.22 7.52
CA PHE A 73 3.83 6.01 6.76
C PHE A 73 3.03 5.05 7.63
N VAL A 74 1.85 4.64 7.15
CA VAL A 74 1.00 3.66 7.86
C VAL A 74 0.63 2.46 7.00
N GLY A 75 1.10 2.39 5.77
CA GLY A 75 0.83 1.27 4.89
C GLY A 75 0.61 1.69 3.45
N PHE A 76 -0.10 0.85 2.70
CA PHE A 76 -0.42 1.15 1.31
C PHE A 76 -1.89 0.92 1.01
N VAL A 77 -2.39 1.67 0.04
CA VAL A 77 -3.72 1.48 -0.55
C VAL A 77 -3.64 1.89 -2.02
N GLY A 78 -4.29 1.17 -2.88
CA GLY A 78 -4.35 1.56 -4.27
C GLY A 78 -4.89 0.49 -5.19
N LEU A 79 -4.52 0.62 -6.46
CA LEU A 79 -4.96 -0.25 -7.54
C LEU A 79 -3.74 -0.92 -8.15
N GLN A 80 -3.91 -2.18 -8.55
CA GLN A 80 -2.84 -2.88 -9.27
C GLN A 80 -3.42 -3.79 -10.33
N VAL A 81 -2.66 -3.98 -11.40
CA VAL A 81 -3.00 -4.93 -12.45
C VAL A 81 -2.85 -6.34 -11.89
N VAL A 82 -3.83 -7.19 -12.12
CA VAL A 82 -3.80 -8.60 -11.68
C VAL A 82 -2.60 -9.29 -12.33
N PRO A 83 -1.67 -9.87 -11.54
CA PRO A 83 -0.39 -10.38 -12.05
C PRO A 83 -0.45 -11.79 -12.62
N PHE A 84 -1.63 -12.35 -12.84
CA PHE A 84 -1.80 -13.71 -13.36
C PHE A 84 -2.94 -13.75 -14.35
N GLU A 85 -2.96 -14.78 -15.19
CA GLU A 85 -4.05 -14.98 -16.14
C GLU A 85 -5.20 -15.76 -15.50
N ALA A 86 -6.42 -15.31 -15.80
CA ALA A 86 -7.65 -15.92 -15.34
C ALA A 86 -8.77 -15.49 -16.29
N PRO A 87 -9.98 -16.11 -16.22
CA PRO A 87 -11.09 -15.68 -17.08
C PRO A 87 -11.47 -14.21 -16.97
N PHE A 88 -11.15 -13.57 -15.84
CA PHE A 88 -11.47 -12.17 -15.60
C PHE A 88 -10.33 -11.19 -16.02
N THR A 89 -9.19 -11.72 -16.49
CA THR A 89 -8.08 -10.85 -16.87
C THR A 89 -8.22 -10.37 -18.33
N PRO A 90 -7.69 -9.19 -18.69
CA PRO A 90 -7.00 -8.27 -17.81
C PRO A 90 -7.95 -7.59 -16.81
N ALA A 91 -7.49 -7.37 -15.60
CA ALA A 91 -8.27 -6.76 -14.55
C ALA A 91 -7.38 -5.90 -13.64
N VAL A 92 -8.01 -4.94 -12.96
CA VAL A 92 -7.36 -4.11 -11.94
C VAL A 92 -8.06 -4.40 -10.62
N GLU A 93 -7.28 -4.70 -9.58
CA GLU A 93 -7.82 -4.95 -8.25
C GLU A 93 -7.44 -3.83 -7.29
N ILE A 94 -8.29 -3.59 -6.29
CA ILE A 94 -7.96 -2.70 -5.20
C ILE A 94 -7.28 -3.51 -4.08
N GLY A 95 -6.21 -2.96 -3.52
CA GLY A 95 -5.48 -3.61 -2.44
C GLY A 95 -5.13 -2.62 -1.35
N TRP A 96 -5.01 -3.14 -0.12
CA TRP A 96 -4.54 -2.33 1.01
C TRP A 96 -3.89 -3.21 2.06
N ARG A 97 -2.96 -2.60 2.82
CA ARG A 97 -2.36 -3.18 4.01
C ARG A 97 -1.94 -2.03 4.91
N LEU A 98 -2.43 -2.01 6.13
CA LEU A 98 -2.11 -0.97 7.10
C LEU A 98 -1.47 -1.56 8.34
N ALA A 99 -0.57 -0.80 8.97
CA ALA A 99 -0.04 -1.15 10.28
C ALA A 99 -1.19 -1.27 11.28
N ALA A 100 -1.09 -2.24 12.21
CA ALA A 100 -2.15 -2.51 13.18
C ALA A 100 -2.52 -1.27 14.01
N SER A 101 -1.55 -0.41 14.30
CA SER A 101 -1.78 0.84 15.04
C SER A 101 -2.70 1.83 14.30
N ALA A 102 -2.88 1.64 13.00
CA ALA A 102 -3.75 2.49 12.18
C ALA A 102 -5.15 1.89 11.97
N TRP A 103 -5.40 0.68 12.45
CA TRP A 103 -6.69 0.02 12.27
C TRP A 103 -7.79 0.67 13.10
N GLY A 104 -9.04 0.47 12.66
CA GLY A 104 -10.21 0.94 13.38
C GLY A 104 -10.45 2.44 13.30
N ARG A 105 -9.75 3.14 12.42
CA ARG A 105 -9.87 4.60 12.25
C ARG A 105 -10.54 5.01 10.95
N GLY A 106 -10.91 4.05 10.10
CA GLY A 106 -11.53 4.33 8.79
C GLY A 106 -10.53 4.75 7.71
N TYR A 107 -9.25 4.64 7.94
CA TYR A 107 -8.23 5.06 6.97
C TYR A 107 -8.27 4.25 5.68
N ALA A 108 -8.44 2.92 5.78
CA ALA A 108 -8.49 2.08 4.59
C ALA A 108 -9.65 2.48 3.68
N THR A 109 -10.83 2.73 4.23
CA THR A 109 -12.00 3.17 3.48
C THR A 109 -11.79 4.53 2.85
N GLU A 110 -11.24 5.48 3.61
CA GLU A 110 -10.96 6.83 3.11
C GLU A 110 -9.97 6.80 1.96
N ALA A 111 -8.88 6.04 2.10
CA ALA A 111 -7.87 5.91 1.07
C ALA A 111 -8.40 5.17 -0.16
N ALA A 112 -9.16 4.10 0.04
CA ALA A 112 -9.73 3.34 -1.06
C ALA A 112 -10.69 4.17 -1.90
N ARG A 113 -11.50 5.01 -1.28
CA ARG A 113 -12.39 5.92 -2.01
C ARG A 113 -11.63 6.90 -2.89
N GLU A 114 -10.50 7.40 -2.42
CA GLU A 114 -9.66 8.29 -3.23
C GLU A 114 -8.98 7.53 -4.36
N ALA A 115 -8.49 6.32 -4.08
CA ALA A 115 -7.81 5.51 -5.09
C ALA A 115 -8.69 5.20 -6.29
N VAL A 116 -9.98 4.91 -6.08
CA VAL A 116 -10.89 4.57 -7.18
C VAL A 116 -11.34 5.78 -8.00
N ARG A 117 -10.99 6.99 -7.60
CA ARG A 117 -11.28 8.20 -8.37
C ARG A 117 -10.27 8.47 -9.48
N ILE A 118 -9.25 7.68 -9.57
CA ILE A 118 -8.16 7.85 -10.54
C ILE A 118 -8.61 7.50 -11.97
#